data_5be0f8f32bdee55d4b1a1ec4a6d6bf6f
#
_entry.id   5be0f8f32bdee55d4b1a1ec4a6d6bf6f
#
_cell.length_a   1.000
_cell.length_b   1.000
_cell.length_c   1.000
_cell.angle_alpha   90.00
_cell.angle_beta   90.00
_cell.angle_gamma   90.00
#
_symmetry.space_group_name_H-M   'P 1'
#
loop_
_entity.id
_entity.type
_entity.pdbx_description
1 polymer ?
#
loop_
_entity_poly.entity_id
_entity_poly.type
_entity_poly.pdbx_seq_one_letter_code
_entity_poly.pdbx_strand_id
1 'polypeptide(L)'
;TFYEDRTVETQNYLAPGLTKTDKYSRTNRVFGIGINDANVEVFNDRQFRDEYDMLIKRILKVSPKTAFIFETNNDSYRKVRKKKYVQHPNGEVARKSFFMLADKHKAGVWDKFSIMGGLGSMAKWEKADLAKKDKVHFKTAGYQLLGDMFYKALMQAYFDHIADLPAEVPQAPQAIQANHP
;
A
#
# COMPACT_ATOMS: atom_id res chain seq x y z
N THR A 1 -13.39 0.94 -19.80
CA THR A 1 -14.28 1.13 -18.64
C THR A 1 -13.94 0.21 -17.47
N PHE A 2 -12.65 -0.14 -17.29
CA PHE A 2 -12.17 -0.94 -16.15
C PHE A 2 -11.68 -0.05 -15.00
N TYR A 3 -11.64 1.28 -15.20
CA TYR A 3 -10.80 2.20 -14.43
C TYR A 3 -11.55 3.23 -13.57
N GLU A 4 -12.80 3.52 -13.84
CA GLU A 4 -13.45 4.69 -13.24
C GLU A 4 -14.09 4.44 -11.87
N ASP A 5 -14.38 3.18 -11.51
CA ASP A 5 -15.25 2.90 -10.34
C ASP A 5 -14.49 2.47 -9.05
N ARG A 6 -13.15 2.36 -9.06
CA ARG A 6 -12.38 1.78 -7.93
C ARG A 6 -11.33 2.69 -7.30
N THR A 7 -11.15 3.89 -7.79
CA THR A 7 -10.23 4.88 -7.20
C THR A 7 -10.71 5.40 -5.84
N VAL A 8 -12.01 5.35 -5.58
CA VAL A 8 -12.64 5.88 -4.36
C VAL A 8 -12.32 5.03 -3.12
N GLU A 9 -12.23 3.70 -3.25
CA GLU A 9 -11.94 2.83 -2.10
C GLU A 9 -10.49 2.92 -1.61
N THR A 10 -9.55 3.29 -2.48
CA THR A 10 -8.13 3.43 -2.12
C THR A 10 -7.86 4.69 -1.29
N GLN A 11 -8.66 5.73 -1.44
CA GLN A 11 -8.50 7.00 -0.73
C GLN A 11 -8.63 6.85 0.79
N ASN A 12 -9.52 5.97 1.25
CA ASN A 12 -9.77 5.79 2.68
C ASN A 12 -8.67 5.02 3.43
N TYR A 13 -7.79 4.31 2.72
CA TYR A 13 -6.78 3.45 3.32
C TYR A 13 -5.38 4.05 3.41
N LEU A 14 -5.09 5.10 2.65
CA LEU A 14 -3.78 5.77 2.71
C LEU A 14 -3.72 6.87 3.78
N ALA A 15 -4.86 7.40 4.20
CA ALA A 15 -4.94 8.59 5.05
C ALA A 15 -4.40 8.44 6.49
N PRO A 16 -4.67 7.38 7.26
CA PRO A 16 -4.34 7.39 8.69
C PRO A 16 -2.85 7.39 9.01
N GLY A 17 -2.00 6.85 8.13
CA GLY A 17 -0.56 6.72 8.37
C GLY A 17 0.29 7.90 7.89
N LEU A 18 -0.24 8.73 6.98
CA LEU A 18 0.48 9.86 6.39
C LEU A 18 0.32 11.17 7.18
N THR A 19 -0.59 11.22 8.16
CA THR A 19 -1.05 12.45 8.81
C THR A 19 -0.22 12.97 9.98
N LYS A 20 0.85 12.30 10.42
CA LYS A 20 1.72 12.84 11.47
C LYS A 20 2.81 13.72 10.89
N THR A 21 2.52 15.01 10.84
CA THR A 21 3.46 16.07 10.45
C THR A 21 4.44 16.37 11.57
N ASP A 22 5.66 15.86 11.44
CA ASP A 22 6.84 16.50 12.02
C ASP A 22 7.69 17.04 10.87
N LYS A 23 8.06 18.28 10.95
CA LYS A 23 8.65 19.13 9.92
C LYS A 23 10.01 18.67 9.36
N TYR A 24 10.60 17.54 9.81
CA TYR A 24 11.96 17.14 9.44
C TYR A 24 12.13 15.64 9.23
N SER A 25 12.60 15.29 8.03
CA SER A 25 13.23 14.00 7.67
C SER A 25 12.46 12.73 8.05
N ARG A 26 11.30 12.49 7.39
CA ARG A 26 10.66 11.18 7.45
C ARG A 26 11.15 10.31 6.31
N THR A 27 11.61 9.11 6.65
CA THR A 27 11.84 8.08 5.66
C THR A 27 10.53 7.34 5.43
N ASN A 28 10.02 7.35 4.20
CA ASN A 28 8.85 6.57 3.83
C ASN A 28 9.32 5.20 3.30
N ARG A 29 8.67 4.13 3.75
CA ARG A 29 8.92 2.77 3.29
C ARG A 29 7.66 2.16 2.73
N VAL A 30 7.72 1.72 1.47
CA VAL A 30 6.66 0.94 0.83
C VAL A 30 7.06 -0.53 0.84
N PHE A 31 6.22 -1.37 1.42
CA PHE A 31 6.41 -2.82 1.46
C PHE A 31 5.47 -3.50 0.48
N GLY A 32 6.01 -4.00 -0.63
CA GLY A 32 5.31 -4.80 -1.65
C GLY A 32 5.83 -6.24 -1.69
N ILE A 33 6.18 -6.82 -0.55
CA ILE A 33 6.68 -8.19 -0.39
C ILE A 33 5.62 -9.06 0.28
N GLY A 34 5.76 -10.39 0.20
CA GLY A 34 4.85 -11.35 0.87
C GLY A 34 4.09 -12.26 -0.09
N ILE A 35 4.19 -12.04 -1.41
CA ILE A 35 3.53 -12.92 -2.40
C ILE A 35 4.07 -14.35 -2.33
N ASN A 36 5.37 -14.53 -2.12
CA ASN A 36 5.99 -15.83 -2.00
C ASN A 36 5.57 -16.55 -0.71
N ASP A 37 5.43 -15.80 0.38
CA ASP A 37 5.00 -16.32 1.68
C ASP A 37 3.55 -16.81 1.62
N ALA A 38 2.69 -16.11 0.90
CA ALA A 38 1.30 -16.49 0.72
C ALA A 38 1.10 -17.57 -0.36
N ASN A 39 2.03 -17.73 -1.33
CA ASN A 39 1.90 -18.67 -2.43
C ASN A 39 2.38 -20.11 -2.05
N VAL A 40 1.97 -20.57 -0.88
CA VAL A 40 2.25 -21.89 -0.31
C VAL A 40 0.95 -22.66 -0.08
N GLU A 41 1.03 -23.96 0.09
CA GLU A 41 -0.17 -24.80 0.29
C GLU A 41 -0.89 -24.48 1.59
N VAL A 42 -0.14 -24.34 2.67
CA VAL A 42 -0.65 -23.97 4.01
C VAL A 42 0.00 -22.66 4.43
N PHE A 43 -0.78 -21.60 4.41
CA PHE A 43 -0.34 -20.26 4.80
C PHE A 43 -0.63 -20.01 6.28
N ASN A 44 0.42 -19.74 7.04
CA ASN A 44 0.30 -19.34 8.44
C ASN A 44 0.27 -17.82 8.55
N ASP A 45 -0.92 -17.25 8.56
CA ASP A 45 -1.14 -15.80 8.60
C ASP A 45 -0.67 -15.15 9.92
N ARG A 46 -0.69 -15.88 11.02
CA ARG A 46 -0.15 -15.39 12.30
C ARG A 46 1.36 -15.26 12.25
N GLN A 47 2.06 -16.33 11.79
CA GLN A 47 3.51 -16.28 11.64
C GLN A 47 3.93 -15.16 10.68
N PHE A 48 3.22 -15.01 9.57
CA PHE A 48 3.44 -13.93 8.60
C PHE A 48 3.35 -12.55 9.28
N ARG A 49 2.31 -12.29 10.07
CA ARG A 49 2.20 -11.02 10.80
C ARG A 49 3.28 -10.84 11.86
N ASP A 50 3.67 -11.89 12.56
CA ASP A 50 4.72 -11.82 13.58
C ASP A 50 6.09 -11.49 12.96
N GLU A 51 6.41 -12.06 11.81
CA GLU A 51 7.65 -11.78 11.07
C GLU A 51 7.69 -10.35 10.54
N TYR A 52 6.58 -9.84 9.99
CA TYR A 52 6.45 -8.44 9.60
C TYR A 52 6.57 -7.49 10.78
N ASP A 53 5.92 -7.81 11.92
CA ASP A 53 6.02 -7.02 13.14
C ASP A 53 7.47 -6.90 13.63
N MET A 54 8.21 -8.01 13.61
CA MET A 54 9.64 -8.00 13.95
C MET A 54 10.45 -7.13 12.98
N LEU A 55 10.21 -7.21 11.68
CA LEU A 55 10.89 -6.39 10.69
C LEU A 55 10.62 -4.90 10.91
N ILE A 56 9.37 -4.52 11.10
CA ILE A 56 8.97 -3.13 11.36
C ILE A 56 9.64 -2.60 12.64
N LYS A 57 9.61 -3.38 13.73
CA LYS A 57 10.25 -3.00 14.99
C LYS A 57 11.76 -2.80 14.85
N ARG A 58 12.43 -3.63 14.05
CA ARG A 58 13.88 -3.45 13.75
C ARG A 58 14.14 -2.15 13.01
N ILE A 59 13.30 -1.80 12.04
CA ILE A 59 13.43 -0.53 11.30
C ILE A 59 13.15 0.64 12.24
N LEU A 60 12.10 0.60 13.02
CA LEU A 60 11.75 1.67 13.96
C LEU A 60 12.81 1.87 15.06
N LYS A 61 13.56 0.83 15.42
CA LYS A 61 14.69 0.95 16.36
C LYS A 61 15.81 1.85 15.83
N VAL A 62 16.07 1.82 14.53
CA VAL A 62 17.13 2.61 13.90
C VAL A 62 16.60 3.89 13.24
N SER A 63 15.33 3.93 12.88
CA SER A 63 14.66 5.07 12.25
C SER A 63 13.25 5.25 12.84
N PRO A 64 13.12 5.84 14.03
CA PRO A 64 11.84 5.91 14.77
C PRO A 64 10.74 6.72 14.07
N LYS A 65 11.12 7.60 13.14
CA LYS A 65 10.21 8.46 12.38
C LYS A 65 9.80 7.87 11.02
N THR A 66 10.14 6.60 10.74
CA THR A 66 9.75 5.95 9.49
C THR A 66 8.23 5.79 9.41
N ALA A 67 7.63 6.26 8.32
CA ALA A 67 6.26 5.92 7.95
C ALA A 67 6.25 4.71 7.01
N PHE A 68 5.22 3.88 7.12
CA PHE A 68 5.07 2.67 6.32
C PHE A 68 3.80 2.72 5.47
N ILE A 69 3.91 2.17 4.26
CA ILE A 69 2.77 1.84 3.40
C ILE A 69 2.92 0.36 3.06
N PHE A 70 1.88 -0.42 3.32
CA PHE A 70 1.81 -1.80 2.87
C PHE A 70 1.08 -1.86 1.54
N GLU A 71 1.70 -2.54 0.58
CA GLU A 71 1.06 -2.94 -0.66
C GLU A 71 0.57 -4.37 -0.50
N THR A 72 -0.74 -4.61 -0.61
CA THR A 72 -1.26 -5.97 -0.52
C THR A 72 -0.77 -6.84 -1.68
N ASN A 73 -0.68 -8.15 -1.48
CA ASN A 73 -0.29 -9.07 -2.54
C ASN A 73 -1.27 -8.99 -3.71
N ASN A 74 -0.79 -9.24 -4.93
CA ASN A 74 -1.70 -9.52 -6.04
C ASN A 74 -2.39 -10.88 -5.86
N ASP A 75 -3.51 -11.08 -6.57
CA ASP A 75 -4.03 -12.42 -6.80
C ASP A 75 -2.97 -13.31 -7.46
N SER A 76 -3.00 -14.59 -7.17
CA SER A 76 -2.04 -15.53 -7.73
C SER A 76 -2.65 -16.91 -7.94
N TYR A 77 -2.00 -17.67 -8.81
CA TYR A 77 -2.35 -19.04 -9.10
C TYR A 77 -1.19 -19.95 -8.74
N ARG A 78 -1.49 -21.10 -8.15
CA ARG A 78 -0.50 -22.14 -7.85
C ARG A 78 -0.51 -23.21 -8.93
N LYS A 79 0.68 -23.60 -9.39
CA LYS A 79 0.84 -24.70 -10.32
C LYS A 79 0.71 -26.02 -9.55
N VAL A 80 -0.30 -26.81 -9.87
CA VAL A 80 -0.54 -28.12 -9.23
C VAL A 80 -0.04 -29.28 -10.08
N ARG A 81 -0.02 -29.15 -11.43
CA ARG A 81 0.50 -30.15 -12.37
C ARG A 81 1.03 -29.44 -13.61
N LYS A 82 1.70 -30.20 -14.52
CA LYS A 82 2.15 -29.67 -15.81
C LYS A 82 1.00 -28.94 -16.52
N LYS A 83 1.14 -27.64 -16.74
CA LYS A 83 0.14 -26.73 -17.37
C LYS A 83 -1.19 -26.53 -16.60
N LYS A 84 -1.37 -27.06 -15.38
CA LYS A 84 -2.56 -26.83 -14.58
C LYS A 84 -2.27 -25.87 -13.44
N TYR A 85 -2.95 -24.73 -13.46
CA TYR A 85 -2.90 -23.69 -12.42
C TYR A 85 -4.25 -23.63 -11.72
N VAL A 86 -4.25 -23.52 -10.42
CA VAL A 86 -5.45 -23.32 -9.59
C VAL A 86 -5.34 -22.01 -8.87
N GLN A 87 -6.46 -21.35 -8.70
CA GLN A 87 -6.60 -20.12 -7.95
C GLN A 87 -6.16 -20.33 -6.51
N HIS A 88 -5.46 -19.35 -5.93
CA HIS A 88 -4.88 -19.48 -4.61
C HIS A 88 -5.60 -18.56 -3.62
N PRO A 89 -6.38 -19.09 -2.66
CA PRO A 89 -7.19 -18.26 -1.76
C PRO A 89 -6.38 -17.50 -0.71
N ASN A 90 -5.12 -17.88 -0.48
CA ASN A 90 -4.27 -17.25 0.52
C ASN A 90 -4.03 -15.75 0.27
N GLY A 91 -4.23 -15.26 -0.96
CA GLY A 91 -4.16 -13.84 -1.27
C GLY A 91 -5.12 -12.99 -0.44
N GLU A 92 -6.36 -13.48 -0.22
CA GLU A 92 -7.33 -12.80 0.64
C GLU A 92 -6.93 -12.83 2.12
N VAL A 93 -6.35 -13.94 2.58
CA VAL A 93 -5.87 -14.08 3.97
C VAL A 93 -4.68 -13.15 4.21
N ALA A 94 -3.72 -13.11 3.28
CA ALA A 94 -2.59 -12.20 3.34
C ALA A 94 -3.04 -10.72 3.30
N ARG A 95 -4.02 -10.38 2.44
CA ARG A 95 -4.63 -9.06 2.40
C ARG A 95 -5.14 -8.63 3.79
N LYS A 96 -5.94 -9.46 4.45
CA LYS A 96 -6.43 -9.19 5.82
C LYS A 96 -5.29 -8.98 6.81
N SER A 97 -4.22 -9.76 6.69
CA SER A 97 -3.03 -9.63 7.53
C SER A 97 -2.33 -8.28 7.36
N PHE A 98 -2.25 -7.75 6.14
CA PHE A 98 -1.69 -6.40 5.89
C PHE A 98 -2.54 -5.30 6.53
N PHE A 99 -3.86 -5.39 6.49
CA PHE A 99 -4.73 -4.43 7.19
C PHE A 99 -4.54 -4.47 8.70
N MET A 100 -4.43 -5.67 9.29
CA MET A 100 -4.15 -5.82 10.73
C MET A 100 -2.78 -5.23 11.11
N LEU A 101 -1.75 -5.43 10.29
CA LEU A 101 -0.43 -4.83 10.48
C LEU A 101 -0.48 -3.31 10.36
N ALA A 102 -1.22 -2.79 9.38
CA ALA A 102 -1.38 -1.36 9.17
C ALA A 102 -2.07 -0.69 10.36
N ASP A 103 -3.13 -1.27 10.88
CA ASP A 103 -3.79 -0.77 12.08
C ASP A 103 -2.85 -0.76 13.29
N LYS A 104 -2.13 -1.85 13.52
CA LYS A 104 -1.17 -1.99 14.61
C LYS A 104 -0.05 -0.95 14.55
N HIS A 105 0.50 -0.68 13.38
CA HIS A 105 1.65 0.20 13.18
C HIS A 105 1.29 1.60 12.70
N LYS A 106 -0.02 1.92 12.60
CA LYS A 106 -0.52 3.20 12.08
C LYS A 106 0.07 3.51 10.70
N ALA A 107 0.09 2.49 9.85
CA ALA A 107 0.61 2.53 8.49
C ALA A 107 -0.51 2.75 7.46
N GLY A 108 -0.15 3.22 6.27
CA GLY A 108 -1.05 3.23 5.12
C GLY A 108 -1.14 1.84 4.47
N VAL A 109 -2.22 1.60 3.73
CA VAL A 109 -2.38 0.40 2.89
C VAL A 109 -2.75 0.83 1.48
N TRP A 110 -2.02 0.31 0.50
CA TRP A 110 -2.47 0.30 -0.88
C TRP A 110 -2.99 -1.10 -1.24
N ASP A 111 -4.30 -1.20 -1.38
CA ASP A 111 -4.98 -2.49 -1.57
C ASP A 111 -4.95 -2.94 -3.04
N LYS A 112 -3.75 -3.30 -3.51
CA LYS A 112 -3.52 -3.82 -4.86
C LYS A 112 -4.41 -5.01 -5.19
N PHE A 113 -4.64 -5.92 -4.23
CA PHE A 113 -5.49 -7.10 -4.43
C PHE A 113 -6.88 -6.71 -4.91
N SER A 114 -7.53 -5.78 -4.22
CA SER A 114 -8.89 -5.34 -4.56
C SER A 114 -8.93 -4.51 -5.84
N ILE A 115 -7.95 -3.61 -6.04
CA ILE A 115 -7.84 -2.78 -7.23
C ILE A 115 -7.70 -3.61 -8.50
N MET A 116 -6.96 -4.72 -8.43
CA MET A 116 -6.81 -5.66 -9.55
C MET A 116 -8.09 -6.43 -9.87
N GLY A 117 -9.05 -6.49 -8.96
CA GLY A 117 -10.29 -7.22 -9.11
C GLY A 117 -10.45 -8.41 -8.15
N GLY A 118 -9.59 -8.52 -7.14
CA GLY A 118 -9.66 -9.56 -6.11
C GLY A 118 -9.31 -10.95 -6.62
N LEU A 119 -9.83 -11.96 -5.95
CA LEU A 119 -9.58 -13.37 -6.26
C LEU A 119 -10.01 -13.72 -7.69
N GLY A 120 -9.11 -14.32 -8.47
CA GLY A 120 -9.33 -14.69 -9.88
C GLY A 120 -8.96 -13.58 -10.88
N SER A 121 -8.53 -12.42 -10.41
CA SER A 121 -8.19 -11.29 -11.27
C SER A 121 -6.97 -11.56 -12.16
N MET A 122 -5.97 -12.31 -11.68
CA MET A 122 -4.76 -12.58 -12.46
C MET A 122 -5.02 -13.32 -13.78
N ALA A 123 -6.09 -14.13 -13.86
CA ALA A 123 -6.50 -14.73 -15.13
C ALA A 123 -7.03 -13.70 -16.13
N LYS A 124 -7.71 -12.65 -15.65
CA LYS A 124 -8.17 -11.54 -16.48
C LYS A 124 -7.01 -10.67 -16.95
N TRP A 125 -6.04 -10.42 -16.06
CA TRP A 125 -4.82 -9.67 -16.36
C TRP A 125 -3.93 -10.42 -17.38
N GLU A 126 -3.83 -11.76 -17.26
CA GLU A 126 -3.14 -12.59 -18.25
C GLU A 126 -3.83 -12.52 -19.63
N LYS A 127 -5.17 -12.61 -19.66
CA LYS A 127 -5.94 -12.49 -20.89
C LYS A 127 -5.82 -11.10 -21.54
N ALA A 128 -5.65 -10.05 -20.73
CA ALA A 128 -5.42 -8.67 -21.19
C ALA A 128 -3.95 -8.37 -21.55
N ASP A 129 -3.10 -9.38 -21.60
CA ASP A 129 -1.67 -9.28 -21.88
C ASP A 129 -0.86 -8.44 -20.86
N LEU A 130 -1.40 -8.22 -19.67
CA LEU A 130 -0.76 -7.49 -18.56
C LEU A 130 0.01 -8.40 -17.60
N ALA A 131 -0.32 -9.69 -17.55
CA ALA A 131 0.35 -10.68 -16.71
C ALA A 131 0.95 -11.81 -17.55
N LYS A 132 1.91 -12.52 -16.93
CA LYS A 132 2.54 -13.70 -17.52
C LYS A 132 1.62 -14.92 -17.42
N LYS A 133 1.90 -15.95 -18.23
CA LYS A 133 1.16 -17.22 -18.26
C LYS A 133 1.21 -17.99 -16.93
N ASP A 134 2.16 -17.67 -16.06
CA ASP A 134 2.24 -18.26 -14.73
C ASP A 134 1.17 -17.74 -13.75
N LYS A 135 0.50 -16.63 -14.12
CA LYS A 135 -0.54 -15.99 -13.32
C LYS A 135 -0.09 -15.59 -11.91
N VAL A 136 1.18 -15.21 -11.80
CA VAL A 136 1.83 -14.68 -10.60
C VAL A 136 2.55 -13.37 -10.92
N HIS A 137 3.30 -13.34 -12.02
CA HIS A 137 4.11 -12.20 -12.40
C HIS A 137 3.42 -11.35 -13.47
N PHE A 138 3.69 -10.05 -13.43
CA PHE A 138 3.22 -9.13 -14.45
C PHE A 138 4.20 -9.04 -15.63
N LYS A 139 3.71 -8.57 -16.76
CA LYS A 139 4.51 -8.04 -17.87
C LYS A 139 4.85 -6.58 -17.59
N THR A 140 5.74 -5.99 -18.39
CA THR A 140 6.12 -4.57 -18.26
C THR A 140 4.91 -3.64 -18.24
N ALA A 141 3.98 -3.82 -19.17
CA ALA A 141 2.75 -3.02 -19.21
C ALA A 141 1.88 -3.17 -17.95
N GLY A 142 1.82 -4.37 -17.36
CA GLY A 142 1.10 -4.59 -16.12
C GLY A 142 1.76 -3.89 -14.92
N TYR A 143 3.09 -3.92 -14.85
CA TYR A 143 3.83 -3.17 -13.82
C TYR A 143 3.68 -1.66 -13.98
N GLN A 144 3.77 -1.15 -15.21
CA GLN A 144 3.57 0.27 -15.49
C GLN A 144 2.18 0.73 -15.05
N LEU A 145 1.16 -0.03 -15.41
CA LEU A 145 -0.20 0.26 -15.00
C LEU A 145 -0.38 0.30 -13.49
N LEU A 146 0.15 -0.69 -12.77
CA LEU A 146 0.11 -0.72 -11.30
C LEU A 146 0.88 0.46 -10.69
N GLY A 147 2.02 0.83 -11.26
CA GLY A 147 2.79 2.00 -10.84
C GLY A 147 2.00 3.30 -11.00
N ASP A 148 1.32 3.48 -12.13
CA ASP A 148 0.46 4.64 -12.38
C ASP A 148 -0.72 4.71 -11.41
N MET A 149 -1.35 3.57 -11.13
CA MET A 149 -2.45 3.48 -10.18
C MET A 149 -1.99 3.81 -8.75
N PHE A 150 -0.83 3.28 -8.34
CA PHE A 150 -0.25 3.58 -7.03
C PHE A 150 0.11 5.06 -6.90
N TYR A 151 0.76 5.63 -7.92
CA TYR A 151 1.12 7.04 -7.94
C TYR A 151 -0.11 7.95 -7.81
N LYS A 152 -1.16 7.67 -8.57
CA LYS A 152 -2.42 8.43 -8.49
C LYS A 152 -3.04 8.36 -7.10
N ALA A 153 -3.11 7.16 -6.52
CA ALA A 153 -3.66 6.97 -5.17
C ALA A 153 -2.84 7.71 -4.10
N LEU A 154 -1.50 7.67 -4.20
CA LEU A 154 -0.61 8.36 -3.29
C LEU A 154 -0.76 9.89 -3.40
N MET A 155 -0.80 10.40 -4.63
CA MET A 155 -0.96 11.85 -4.87
C MET A 155 -2.34 12.34 -4.41
N GLN A 156 -3.39 11.57 -4.65
CA GLN A 156 -4.72 11.93 -4.15
C GLN A 156 -4.73 12.01 -2.62
N ALA A 157 -4.23 10.99 -1.92
CA ALA A 157 -4.13 11.00 -0.47
C ALA A 157 -3.28 12.16 0.07
N TYR A 158 -2.23 12.55 -0.65
CA TYR A 158 -1.41 13.71 -0.32
C TYR A 158 -2.21 15.02 -0.44
N PHE A 159 -2.92 15.21 -1.54
CA PHE A 159 -3.71 16.42 -1.75
C PHE A 159 -4.89 16.52 -0.77
N ASP A 160 -5.56 15.40 -0.49
CA ASP A 160 -6.64 15.37 0.51
C ASP A 160 -6.09 15.78 1.88
N HIS A 161 -4.91 15.26 2.27
CA HIS A 161 -4.26 15.63 3.52
C HIS A 161 -3.90 17.14 3.58
N ILE A 162 -3.37 17.70 2.48
CA ILE A 162 -3.05 19.15 2.43
C ILE A 162 -4.32 19.99 2.55
N ALA A 163 -5.41 19.56 1.91
CA ALA A 163 -6.69 20.29 1.97
C ALA A 163 -7.30 20.30 3.38
N ASP A 164 -7.04 19.23 4.18
CA ASP A 164 -7.53 19.11 5.55
C ASP A 164 -6.65 19.85 6.59
N LEU A 165 -5.49 20.37 6.18
CA LEU A 165 -4.65 21.16 7.08
C LEU A 165 -5.33 22.53 7.39
N PRO A 166 -5.32 22.98 8.66
CA PRO A 166 -5.79 24.31 9.00
C PRO A 166 -5.04 25.36 8.18
N ALA A 167 -5.76 26.32 7.60
CA ALA A 167 -5.11 27.46 6.97
C ALA A 167 -4.20 28.11 8.01
N GLU A 168 -2.89 28.23 7.72
CA GLU A 168 -1.99 29.03 8.56
C GLU A 168 -2.53 30.44 8.58
N VAL A 169 -3.09 30.87 9.70
CA VAL A 169 -3.46 32.27 9.91
C VAL A 169 -2.15 33.05 9.86
N PRO A 170 -1.95 33.96 8.88
CA PRO A 170 -0.76 34.80 8.86
C PRO A 170 -0.72 35.59 10.18
N GLN A 171 0.29 35.30 11.01
CA GLN A 171 0.52 36.16 12.16
C GLN A 171 0.77 37.58 11.64
N ALA A 172 -0.11 38.50 11.98
CA ALA A 172 0.07 39.92 11.69
C ALA A 172 1.48 40.34 12.15
N PRO A 173 2.26 41.09 11.34
CA PRO A 173 3.57 41.55 11.74
C PRO A 173 3.45 42.25 13.09
N GLN A 174 4.16 41.79 14.12
CA GLN A 174 4.23 42.49 15.38
C GLN A 174 4.75 43.89 15.07
N ALA A 175 3.95 44.90 15.35
CA ALA A 175 4.34 46.32 15.22
C ALA A 175 5.61 46.50 16.02
N ILE A 176 6.70 46.86 15.33
CA ILE A 176 7.95 47.28 15.96
C ILE A 176 7.59 48.53 16.79
N GLN A 177 7.55 48.37 18.12
CA GLN A 177 7.45 49.54 18.99
C GLN A 177 8.74 50.36 18.79
N ALA A 178 8.60 51.47 18.09
CA ALA A 178 9.66 52.43 17.97
C ALA A 178 9.90 53.05 19.36
N ASN A 179 10.99 52.64 20.00
CA ASN A 179 11.52 53.36 21.14
C ASN A 179 12.07 54.69 20.58
N HIS A 180 11.37 55.75 20.83
CA HIS A 180 11.94 57.10 20.72
C HIS A 180 12.72 57.44 21.99
N PRO A 181 13.93 58.02 21.87
CA PRO A 181 14.77 58.48 22.99
C PRO A 181 14.16 59.66 23.74
#